data_cb5282cffd8122cc38cff1b3b0b93908
#
_entry.id   cb5282cffd8122cc38cff1b3b0b93908
#
_cell.length_a   1.000
_cell.length_b   1.000
_cell.length_c   1.000
_cell.angle_alpha   90.00
_cell.angle_beta   90.00
_cell.angle_gamma   90.00
#
_symmetry.space_group_name_H-M   'P 1'
#
loop_
_entity.id
_entity.type
_entity.pdbx_description
1 polymer ?
#
loop_
_entity_poly.entity_id
_entity_poly.type
_entity_poly.pdbx_seq_one_letter_code
_entity_poly.pdbx_strand_id
1 'polypeptide(L)'
;MALPSILPATLALALTDMSSDAEALLALSTAPIDIEGRMPNSSNATFLVQVGDPEAGIKGIYKPLRGERPLWDFPAGLYKREVAAYLLSESLGYHLVPPTVLRDGPLGEGSLQLFIDYNPEEHYFIIYEQRPDLHERLKAMAVFDVVMNNTDRKGGHVLLDSDGAIWGIDHGVCFSDDFKLRTVIWDFAGQTIADSFLSPLESLMQSVPVSVAALVSDNEIEAMLERTEWLLENRVFPTPESRYQYPWPLL
;
A
#
# COMPACT_ATOMS: atom_id res chain seq x y z
N MET A 1 34.59 6.83 34.13
CA MET A 1 34.14 5.57 33.47
C MET A 1 32.71 5.82 33.01
N ALA A 2 32.50 6.05 31.71
CA ALA A 2 31.18 6.23 31.16
C ALA A 2 30.63 4.85 30.76
N LEU A 3 29.43 4.53 31.22
CA LEU A 3 28.70 3.29 30.81
C LEU A 3 28.24 3.42 29.35
N PRO A 4 28.39 2.41 28.51
CA PRO A 4 27.81 2.44 27.17
C PRO A 4 26.30 2.31 27.30
N SER A 5 25.56 3.28 26.76
CA SER A 5 24.11 3.16 26.58
C SER A 5 23.83 2.15 25.46
N ILE A 6 23.41 0.96 25.82
CA ILE A 6 22.90 -0.04 24.88
C ILE A 6 21.46 0.36 24.57
N LEU A 7 21.23 0.95 23.40
CA LEU A 7 19.89 1.09 22.84
C LEU A 7 19.32 -0.32 22.58
N PRO A 8 18.06 -0.59 22.91
CA PRO A 8 17.45 -1.88 22.61
C PRO A 8 17.47 -2.13 21.08
N ALA A 9 17.81 -3.36 20.69
CA ALA A 9 17.97 -3.75 19.29
C ALA A 9 16.75 -3.40 18.41
N THR A 10 15.55 -3.41 18.98
CA THR A 10 14.29 -2.99 18.32
C THR A 10 14.28 -1.51 17.92
N LEU A 11 14.89 -0.63 18.74
CA LEU A 11 14.97 0.79 18.42
C LEU A 11 16.03 1.08 17.36
N ALA A 12 17.10 0.29 17.34
CA ALA A 12 18.16 0.41 16.33
C ALA A 12 17.66 -0.06 14.94
N LEU A 13 16.87 -1.16 14.84
CA LEU A 13 16.22 -1.57 13.61
C LEU A 13 15.24 -0.50 13.09
N ALA A 14 14.35 0.01 13.93
CA ALA A 14 13.38 1.04 13.51
C ALA A 14 14.07 2.32 13.01
N LEU A 15 15.20 2.72 13.58
CA LEU A 15 15.97 3.87 13.13
C LEU A 15 16.71 3.60 11.80
N THR A 16 17.07 2.36 11.52
CA THR A 16 17.72 1.96 10.25
C THR A 16 16.71 1.93 9.12
N ASP A 17 15.51 1.39 9.35
CA ASP A 17 14.41 1.38 8.38
C ASP A 17 13.95 2.80 8.00
N MET A 18 13.76 3.69 8.97
CA MET A 18 13.41 5.09 8.70
C MET A 18 14.48 5.84 7.88
N SER A 19 15.75 5.45 8.00
CA SER A 19 16.85 6.00 7.21
C SER A 19 16.79 5.51 5.76
N SER A 20 16.49 4.21 5.55
CA SER A 20 16.42 3.60 4.22
C SER A 20 15.21 4.11 3.43
N ASP A 21 14.06 4.29 4.06
CA ASP A 21 12.85 4.83 3.41
C ASP A 21 13.02 6.31 3.02
N ALA A 22 13.67 7.10 3.87
CA ALA A 22 13.96 8.50 3.56
C ALA A 22 14.94 8.64 2.39
N GLU A 23 15.95 7.78 2.29
CA GLU A 23 16.90 7.71 1.18
C GLU A 23 16.19 7.25 -0.11
N ALA A 24 15.33 6.22 -0.03
CA ALA A 24 14.53 5.75 -1.14
C ALA A 24 13.60 6.85 -1.66
N LEU A 25 12.85 7.54 -0.78
CA LEU A 25 11.97 8.66 -1.14
C LEU A 25 12.72 9.80 -1.81
N LEU A 26 13.92 10.14 -1.32
CA LEU A 26 14.76 11.16 -1.93
C LEU A 26 15.17 10.74 -3.34
N ALA A 27 15.65 9.50 -3.53
CA ALA A 27 16.04 8.97 -4.82
C ALA A 27 14.85 8.94 -5.79
N LEU A 28 13.71 8.36 -5.38
CA LEU A 28 12.48 8.31 -6.17
C LEU A 28 12.02 9.72 -6.58
N SER A 29 12.18 10.73 -5.72
CA SER A 29 11.73 12.09 -5.99
C SER A 29 12.67 12.88 -6.92
N THR A 30 13.96 12.61 -6.91
CA THR A 30 14.95 13.52 -7.51
C THR A 30 15.89 12.89 -8.56
N ALA A 31 16.21 11.59 -8.42
CA ALA A 31 17.19 10.94 -9.29
C ALA A 31 16.67 10.72 -10.73
N PRO A 32 17.51 10.62 -11.76
CA PRO A 32 17.11 10.26 -13.12
C PRO A 32 16.36 8.93 -13.17
N ILE A 33 15.46 8.78 -14.16
CA ILE A 33 14.67 7.57 -14.38
C ILE A 33 14.96 7.03 -15.76
N ASP A 34 15.40 5.78 -15.83
CA ASP A 34 15.61 5.04 -17.08
C ASP A 34 14.67 3.82 -17.13
N ILE A 35 13.92 3.68 -18.22
CA ILE A 35 12.96 2.56 -18.39
C ILE A 35 13.75 1.30 -18.76
N GLU A 36 13.67 0.27 -17.91
CA GLU A 36 14.25 -1.06 -18.20
C GLU A 36 13.32 -1.92 -19.03
N GLY A 37 12.00 -1.85 -18.76
CA GLY A 37 11.03 -2.66 -19.48
C GLY A 37 9.60 -2.46 -18.98
N ARG A 38 8.65 -3.05 -19.71
CA ARG A 38 7.24 -3.08 -19.31
C ARG A 38 6.99 -4.32 -18.46
N MET A 39 6.27 -4.14 -17.34
CA MET A 39 5.85 -5.26 -16.50
C MET A 39 4.88 -6.16 -17.27
N PRO A 40 5.13 -7.49 -17.29
CA PRO A 40 4.22 -8.44 -17.91
C PRO A 40 2.90 -8.50 -17.13
N ASN A 41 1.83 -8.86 -17.81
CA ASN A 41 0.48 -9.10 -17.22
C ASN A 41 -0.15 -7.89 -16.50
N SER A 42 0.41 -6.69 -16.65
CA SER A 42 -0.19 -5.47 -16.11
C SER A 42 -1.30 -4.97 -17.02
N SER A 43 -2.49 -4.70 -16.46
CA SER A 43 -3.64 -4.15 -17.20
C SER A 43 -3.38 -2.74 -17.73
N ASN A 44 -2.65 -1.94 -16.97
CA ASN A 44 -2.17 -0.62 -17.34
C ASN A 44 -0.71 -0.69 -17.85
N ALA A 45 -0.20 0.39 -18.46
CA ALA A 45 1.20 0.44 -18.83
C ALA A 45 2.05 0.74 -17.57
N THR A 46 2.59 -0.32 -17.00
CA THR A 46 3.45 -0.30 -15.82
C THR A 46 4.88 -0.65 -16.23
N PHE A 47 5.86 0.09 -15.76
CA PHE A 47 7.25 -0.05 -16.16
C PHE A 47 8.17 -0.31 -14.97
N LEU A 48 9.06 -1.29 -15.13
CA LEU A 48 10.24 -1.40 -14.27
C LEU A 48 11.24 -0.34 -14.73
N VAL A 49 11.76 0.40 -13.80
CA VAL A 49 12.71 1.49 -14.06
C VAL A 49 13.92 1.42 -13.14
N GLN A 50 15.07 1.84 -13.65
CA GLN A 50 16.23 2.18 -12.86
C GLN A 50 16.11 3.65 -12.41
N VAL A 51 16.36 3.92 -11.14
CA VAL A 51 16.34 5.26 -10.53
C VAL A 51 17.70 5.59 -10.00
N GLY A 52 18.34 6.58 -10.60
CA GLY A 52 19.72 6.98 -10.28
C GLY A 52 20.77 6.21 -11.06
N ASP A 53 21.90 5.97 -10.40
CA ASP A 53 23.03 5.30 -11.03
C ASP A 53 22.71 3.85 -11.44
N PRO A 54 23.12 3.38 -12.63
CA PRO A 54 22.80 2.01 -13.08
C PRO A 54 23.39 0.89 -12.21
N GLU A 55 24.49 1.14 -11.50
CA GLU A 55 25.14 0.13 -10.65
C GLU A 55 24.82 0.28 -9.16
N ALA A 56 24.52 1.51 -8.71
CA ALA A 56 24.33 1.84 -7.30
C ALA A 56 22.96 2.46 -6.99
N GLY A 57 22.11 2.69 -7.99
CA GLY A 57 20.77 3.22 -7.79
C GLY A 57 19.76 2.15 -7.35
N ILE A 58 18.51 2.56 -7.29
CA ILE A 58 17.40 1.67 -6.85
C ILE A 58 16.49 1.36 -8.04
N LYS A 59 15.72 0.28 -7.93
CA LYS A 59 14.66 -0.03 -8.89
C LYS A 59 13.34 0.55 -8.43
N GLY A 60 12.51 0.93 -9.41
CA GLY A 60 11.17 1.45 -9.17
C GLY A 60 10.14 0.89 -10.14
N ILE A 61 8.88 1.00 -9.73
CA ILE A 61 7.71 0.73 -10.58
C ILE A 61 7.07 2.05 -10.95
N TYR A 62 7.10 2.38 -12.24
CA TYR A 62 6.56 3.62 -12.78
C TYR A 62 5.24 3.37 -13.49
N LYS A 63 4.19 4.08 -13.05
CA LYS A 63 2.84 4.00 -13.61
C LYS A 63 2.44 5.39 -14.14
N PRO A 64 2.69 5.70 -15.42
CA PRO A 64 2.36 7.00 -16.01
C PRO A 64 0.87 7.14 -16.28
N LEU A 65 0.33 8.36 -16.13
CA LEU A 65 -1.05 8.69 -16.50
C LEU A 65 -1.39 8.24 -17.93
N ARG A 66 -0.48 8.43 -18.89
CA ARG A 66 -0.67 8.00 -20.30
C ARG A 66 -0.82 6.51 -20.48
N GLY A 67 -0.45 5.73 -19.46
CA GLY A 67 -0.55 4.27 -19.46
C GLY A 67 -1.85 3.73 -18.88
N GLU A 68 -2.68 4.59 -18.30
CA GLU A 68 -3.94 4.19 -17.70
C GLU A 68 -4.98 3.84 -18.76
N ARG A 69 -5.67 2.71 -18.57
CA ARG A 69 -6.87 2.38 -19.34
C ARG A 69 -8.06 3.06 -18.69
N PRO A 70 -8.92 3.75 -19.46
CA PRO A 70 -10.15 4.30 -18.90
C PRO A 70 -11.00 3.21 -18.25
N LEU A 71 -11.40 3.45 -17.01
CA LEU A 71 -12.35 2.62 -16.29
C LEU A 71 -13.70 3.36 -16.26
N TRP A 72 -14.80 2.60 -16.33
CA TRP A 72 -16.15 3.19 -16.33
C TRP A 72 -16.57 3.67 -14.93
N ASP A 73 -15.92 3.14 -13.88
CA ASP A 73 -16.25 3.32 -12.47
C ASP A 73 -15.13 3.96 -11.64
N PHE A 74 -14.08 4.44 -12.30
CA PHE A 74 -13.02 5.25 -11.70
C PHE A 74 -12.66 6.41 -12.63
N PRO A 75 -12.46 7.62 -12.09
CA PRO A 75 -11.93 8.74 -12.87
C PRO A 75 -10.46 8.47 -13.24
N ALA A 76 -9.97 9.14 -14.28
CA ALA A 76 -8.54 9.14 -14.63
C ALA A 76 -7.69 9.66 -13.46
N GLY A 77 -6.43 9.24 -13.40
CA GLY A 77 -5.52 9.60 -12.31
C GLY A 77 -5.38 8.49 -11.28
N LEU A 78 -5.45 7.22 -11.71
CA LEU A 78 -5.26 6.06 -10.85
C LEU A 78 -3.89 6.11 -10.14
N TYR A 79 -2.86 6.65 -10.80
CA TYR A 79 -1.53 6.86 -10.22
C TYR A 79 -1.56 7.73 -8.94
N LYS A 80 -2.52 8.66 -8.81
CA LYS A 80 -2.68 9.46 -7.58
C LYS A 80 -3.11 8.62 -6.40
N ARG A 81 -3.94 7.58 -6.64
CA ARG A 81 -4.40 6.65 -5.61
C ARG A 81 -3.28 5.76 -5.08
N GLU A 82 -2.31 5.39 -5.93
CA GLU A 82 -1.10 4.70 -5.49
C GLU A 82 -0.33 5.52 -4.44
N VAL A 83 -0.17 6.83 -4.71
CA VAL A 83 0.52 7.74 -3.79
C VAL A 83 -0.33 8.02 -2.54
N ALA A 84 -1.64 8.19 -2.70
CA ALA A 84 -2.56 8.38 -1.58
C ALA A 84 -2.54 7.18 -0.61
N ALA A 85 -2.49 5.95 -1.14
CA ALA A 85 -2.39 4.73 -0.34
C ALA A 85 -1.08 4.70 0.46
N TYR A 86 0.06 5.05 -0.15
CA TYR A 86 1.32 5.16 0.58
C TYR A 86 1.24 6.18 1.72
N LEU A 87 0.81 7.41 1.41
CA LEU A 87 0.72 8.48 2.40
C LEU A 87 -0.26 8.16 3.54
N LEU A 88 -1.37 7.49 3.23
CA LEU A 88 -2.32 7.03 4.24
C LEU A 88 -1.71 5.93 5.11
N SER A 89 -1.02 4.94 4.52
CA SER A 89 -0.33 3.87 5.24
C SER A 89 0.68 4.42 6.24
N GLU A 90 1.47 5.41 5.83
CA GLU A 90 2.45 6.09 6.69
C GLU A 90 1.77 6.89 7.81
N SER A 91 0.70 7.61 7.48
CA SER A 91 -0.02 8.42 8.49
C SER A 91 -0.70 7.57 9.56
N LEU A 92 -1.11 6.36 9.23
CA LEU A 92 -1.68 5.37 10.16
C LEU A 92 -0.60 4.60 10.92
N GLY A 93 0.68 4.75 10.58
CA GLY A 93 1.77 3.97 11.16
C GLY A 93 1.71 2.47 10.78
N TYR A 94 1.01 2.13 9.70
CA TYR A 94 0.91 0.73 9.26
C TYR A 94 2.13 0.30 8.44
N HIS A 95 2.77 1.21 7.70
CA HIS A 95 3.95 0.93 6.87
C HIS A 95 3.76 -0.32 6.01
N LEU A 96 2.65 -0.36 5.25
CA LEU A 96 2.26 -1.50 4.41
C LEU A 96 2.51 -1.27 2.93
N VAL A 97 2.66 -0.01 2.51
CA VAL A 97 2.83 0.34 1.10
C VAL A 97 4.28 0.77 0.88
N PRO A 98 4.98 0.25 -0.14
CA PRO A 98 6.34 0.70 -0.42
C PRO A 98 6.40 2.21 -0.70
N PRO A 99 7.51 2.89 -0.39
CA PRO A 99 7.72 4.30 -0.69
C PRO A 99 7.26 4.66 -2.10
N THR A 100 6.32 5.60 -2.22
CA THR A 100 5.67 5.95 -3.48
C THR A 100 5.52 7.47 -3.60
N VAL A 101 5.93 8.04 -4.73
CA VAL A 101 5.90 9.47 -4.99
C VAL A 101 5.15 9.82 -6.28
N LEU A 102 4.60 11.05 -6.35
CA LEU A 102 4.24 11.64 -7.64
C LEU A 102 5.50 12.05 -8.39
N ARG A 103 5.59 11.69 -9.66
CA ARG A 103 6.77 12.01 -10.47
C ARG A 103 6.39 12.33 -11.91
N ASP A 104 7.02 13.38 -12.46
CA ASP A 104 7.12 13.55 -13.91
C ASP A 104 8.33 12.75 -14.41
N GLY A 105 8.04 11.67 -15.12
CA GLY A 105 9.03 10.72 -15.61
C GLY A 105 9.11 10.71 -17.13
N PRO A 106 9.84 9.74 -17.74
CA PRO A 106 10.07 9.68 -19.19
C PRO A 106 8.80 9.65 -20.04
N LEU A 107 7.68 9.18 -19.50
CA LEU A 107 6.36 9.11 -20.17
C LEU A 107 5.36 10.13 -19.60
N GLY A 108 5.81 11.13 -18.84
CA GLY A 108 5.01 12.18 -18.24
C GLY A 108 4.66 11.90 -16.78
N GLU A 109 3.66 12.59 -16.28
CA GLU A 109 3.22 12.49 -14.88
C GLU A 109 2.74 11.06 -14.54
N GLY A 110 3.09 10.59 -13.35
CA GLY A 110 2.69 9.27 -12.85
C GLY A 110 3.07 9.05 -11.40
N SER A 111 2.87 7.85 -10.90
CA SER A 111 3.43 7.37 -9.64
C SER A 111 4.74 6.60 -9.89
N LEU A 112 5.67 6.75 -8.96
CA LEU A 112 6.91 6.00 -8.92
C LEU A 112 7.03 5.38 -7.52
N GLN A 113 6.98 4.04 -7.46
CA GLN A 113 7.02 3.23 -6.24
C GLN A 113 8.34 2.47 -6.16
N LEU A 114 8.91 2.34 -4.98
CA LEU A 114 10.05 1.48 -4.73
C LEU A 114 9.72 0.04 -5.15
N PHE A 115 10.59 -0.56 -5.96
CA PHE A 115 10.47 -1.98 -6.29
C PHE A 115 10.90 -2.82 -5.09
N ILE A 116 10.04 -3.73 -4.66
CA ILE A 116 10.33 -4.70 -3.61
C ILE A 116 10.77 -6.00 -4.28
N ASP A 117 11.95 -6.49 -3.92
CA ASP A 117 12.40 -7.81 -4.33
C ASP A 117 11.70 -8.87 -3.47
N TYR A 118 11.03 -9.81 -4.12
CA TYR A 118 10.17 -10.81 -3.46
C TYR A 118 10.14 -12.12 -4.25
N ASN A 119 9.77 -13.20 -3.58
CA ASN A 119 9.50 -14.48 -4.24
C ASN A 119 8.02 -14.53 -4.70
N PRO A 120 7.71 -14.57 -6.01
CA PRO A 120 6.34 -14.61 -6.51
C PRO A 120 5.53 -15.84 -6.07
N GLU A 121 6.17 -16.90 -5.62
CA GLU A 121 5.48 -18.08 -5.09
C GLU A 121 5.00 -17.88 -3.66
N GLU A 122 5.55 -16.90 -2.92
CA GLU A 122 5.17 -16.53 -1.57
C GLU A 122 4.08 -15.43 -1.59
N HIS A 123 2.95 -15.72 -2.20
CA HIS A 123 1.77 -14.86 -2.24
C HIS A 123 0.89 -15.04 -0.99
N TYR A 124 -0.14 -14.19 -0.82
CA TYR A 124 -1.01 -14.15 0.35
C TYR A 124 -1.40 -15.53 0.91
N PHE A 125 -1.88 -16.44 0.07
CA PHE A 125 -2.37 -17.74 0.55
C PHE A 125 -1.27 -18.60 1.15
N ILE A 126 -0.07 -18.56 0.57
CA ILE A 126 1.10 -19.28 1.11
C ILE A 126 1.59 -18.62 2.39
N ILE A 127 1.66 -17.29 2.41
CA ILE A 127 2.06 -16.52 3.60
C ILE A 127 1.08 -16.79 4.75
N TYR A 128 -0.22 -16.73 4.49
CA TYR A 128 -1.24 -16.99 5.50
C TYR A 128 -1.11 -18.39 6.10
N GLU A 129 -0.92 -19.43 5.25
CA GLU A 129 -0.83 -20.82 5.69
C GLU A 129 0.49 -21.12 6.43
N GLN A 130 1.62 -20.59 5.94
CA GLN A 130 2.95 -21.01 6.40
C GLN A 130 3.61 -20.04 7.39
N ARG A 131 3.12 -18.81 7.51
CA ARG A 131 3.71 -17.75 8.33
C ARG A 131 2.70 -17.14 9.32
N PRO A 132 2.22 -17.94 10.31
CA PRO A 132 1.30 -17.42 11.34
C PRO A 132 1.87 -16.25 12.14
N ASP A 133 3.20 -16.12 12.22
CA ASP A 133 3.92 -15.00 12.82
C ASP A 133 3.64 -13.66 12.11
N LEU A 134 3.22 -13.68 10.84
CA LEU A 134 2.89 -12.51 10.05
C LEU A 134 1.38 -12.16 10.02
N HIS A 135 0.53 -12.94 10.69
CA HIS A 135 -0.92 -12.71 10.68
C HIS A 135 -1.31 -11.31 11.18
N GLU A 136 -0.57 -10.73 12.15
CA GLU A 136 -0.86 -9.36 12.60
C GLU A 136 -0.61 -8.32 11.49
N ARG A 137 0.39 -8.53 10.64
CA ARG A 137 0.63 -7.67 9.47
C ARG A 137 -0.47 -7.83 8.41
N LEU A 138 -0.94 -9.07 8.18
CA LEU A 138 -2.06 -9.35 7.28
C LEU A 138 -3.38 -8.78 7.81
N LYS A 139 -3.60 -8.79 9.13
CA LYS A 139 -4.76 -8.12 9.78
C LYS A 139 -4.71 -6.60 9.59
N ALA A 140 -3.53 -5.98 9.77
CA ALA A 140 -3.36 -4.56 9.48
C ALA A 140 -3.71 -4.24 8.02
N MET A 141 -3.30 -5.08 7.06
CA MET A 141 -3.64 -4.93 5.64
C MET A 141 -5.14 -5.10 5.40
N ALA A 142 -5.81 -6.04 6.08
CA ALA A 142 -7.26 -6.20 5.97
C ALA A 142 -8.01 -4.94 6.45
N VAL A 143 -7.61 -4.35 7.58
CA VAL A 143 -8.16 -3.06 8.05
C VAL A 143 -7.90 -1.96 7.02
N PHE A 144 -6.68 -1.88 6.51
CA PHE A 144 -6.27 -0.89 5.52
C PHE A 144 -7.07 -1.00 4.22
N ASP A 145 -7.29 -2.22 3.71
CA ASP A 145 -8.11 -2.46 2.51
C ASP A 145 -9.57 -1.99 2.71
N VAL A 146 -10.15 -2.13 3.92
CA VAL A 146 -11.49 -1.60 4.23
C VAL A 146 -11.47 -0.07 4.22
N VAL A 147 -10.53 0.57 4.92
CA VAL A 147 -10.45 2.03 5.02
C VAL A 147 -10.36 2.67 3.63
N MET A 148 -9.45 2.20 2.79
CA MET A 148 -9.27 2.76 1.44
C MET A 148 -10.18 2.14 0.38
N ASN A 149 -11.10 1.22 0.75
CA ASN A 149 -12.01 0.54 -0.18
C ASN A 149 -11.25 -0.09 -1.37
N ASN A 150 -10.31 -0.99 -1.08
CA ASN A 150 -9.53 -1.65 -2.13
C ASN A 150 -10.44 -2.55 -2.98
N THR A 151 -10.50 -2.31 -4.29
CA THR A 151 -11.41 -3.03 -5.18
C THR A 151 -10.77 -4.20 -5.93
N ASP A 152 -9.48 -4.48 -5.69
CA ASP A 152 -8.74 -5.56 -6.40
C ASP A 152 -7.54 -6.11 -5.61
N ARG A 153 -7.64 -6.31 -4.28
CA ARG A 153 -6.58 -6.94 -3.49
C ARG A 153 -6.45 -8.42 -3.83
N LYS A 154 -5.54 -8.76 -4.73
CA LYS A 154 -5.21 -10.15 -5.10
C LYS A 154 -4.16 -10.75 -4.19
N GLY A 155 -4.02 -12.06 -4.22
CA GLY A 155 -2.98 -12.76 -3.47
C GLY A 155 -1.56 -12.32 -3.87
N GLY A 156 -1.34 -12.09 -5.17
CA GLY A 156 -0.06 -11.59 -5.69
C GLY A 156 0.23 -10.12 -5.41
N HIS A 157 -0.74 -9.35 -4.86
CA HIS A 157 -0.51 -7.96 -4.42
C HIS A 157 -0.06 -7.86 -2.96
N VAL A 158 0.15 -8.99 -2.29
CA VAL A 158 0.74 -9.10 -0.95
C VAL A 158 2.11 -9.73 -1.11
N LEU A 159 3.16 -8.96 -0.86
CA LEU A 159 4.53 -9.36 -1.03
C LEU A 159 5.17 -9.64 0.32
N LEU A 160 6.06 -10.64 0.35
CA LEU A 160 6.98 -10.89 1.46
C LEU A 160 8.40 -10.65 0.95
N ASP A 161 9.11 -9.71 1.55
CA ASP A 161 10.50 -9.45 1.18
C ASP A 161 11.48 -10.39 1.91
N SER A 162 12.77 -10.29 1.56
CA SER A 162 13.83 -11.11 2.16
C SER A 162 14.05 -10.83 3.65
N ASP A 163 13.65 -9.66 4.15
CA ASP A 163 13.78 -9.26 5.55
C ASP A 163 12.57 -9.69 6.39
N GLY A 164 11.55 -10.24 5.74
CA GLY A 164 10.33 -10.75 6.38
C GLY A 164 9.26 -9.67 6.55
N ALA A 165 9.36 -8.53 5.87
CA ALA A 165 8.34 -7.51 5.88
C ALA A 165 7.23 -7.81 4.86
N ILE A 166 5.99 -7.46 5.22
CA ILE A 166 4.81 -7.58 4.36
C ILE A 166 4.54 -6.24 3.71
N TRP A 167 4.38 -6.27 2.39
CA TRP A 167 4.06 -5.10 1.57
C TRP A 167 2.79 -5.33 0.75
N GLY A 168 1.98 -4.29 0.61
CA GLY A 168 0.85 -4.24 -0.31
C GLY A 168 1.17 -3.36 -1.50
N ILE A 169 0.81 -3.82 -2.69
CA ILE A 169 1.00 -3.08 -3.95
C ILE A 169 -0.31 -2.98 -4.74
N ASP A 170 -0.28 -2.21 -5.83
CA ASP A 170 -1.36 -2.05 -6.81
C ASP A 170 -2.64 -1.44 -6.22
N HIS A 171 -2.52 -0.20 -5.74
CA HIS A 171 -3.58 0.57 -5.08
C HIS A 171 -4.31 1.56 -6.02
N GLY A 172 -4.10 1.46 -7.33
CA GLY A 172 -4.70 2.39 -8.30
C GLY A 172 -6.23 2.39 -8.32
N VAL A 173 -6.88 1.31 -7.85
CA VAL A 173 -8.33 1.17 -7.80
C VAL A 173 -8.87 1.14 -6.36
N CYS A 174 -8.38 2.10 -5.55
CA CYS A 174 -8.82 2.36 -4.18
C CYS A 174 -9.57 3.68 -4.07
N PHE A 175 -10.11 3.98 -2.89
CA PHE A 175 -10.79 5.24 -2.53
C PHE A 175 -12.10 5.54 -3.24
N SER A 176 -12.73 4.59 -3.96
CA SER A 176 -14.07 4.84 -4.51
C SER A 176 -15.05 5.26 -3.41
N ASP A 177 -15.89 6.25 -3.73
CA ASP A 177 -17.02 6.67 -2.88
C ASP A 177 -18.10 5.59 -2.78
N ASP A 178 -18.36 4.83 -3.85
CA ASP A 178 -19.17 3.62 -3.78
C ASP A 178 -18.43 2.49 -3.05
N PHE A 179 -19.06 1.82 -2.09
CA PHE A 179 -18.47 0.68 -1.41
C PHE A 179 -18.34 -0.53 -2.36
N LYS A 180 -17.09 -0.90 -2.68
CA LYS A 180 -16.75 -1.95 -3.67
C LYS A 180 -15.64 -2.88 -3.17
N LEU A 181 -15.42 -3.01 -1.89
CA LEU A 181 -14.32 -3.82 -1.34
C LEU A 181 -14.25 -5.19 -2.00
N ARG A 182 -13.10 -5.49 -2.62
CA ARG A 182 -12.75 -6.82 -3.13
C ARG A 182 -11.33 -7.16 -2.68
N THR A 183 -11.25 -8.12 -1.80
CA THR A 183 -9.99 -8.58 -1.22
C THR A 183 -9.97 -10.09 -1.12
N VAL A 184 -8.78 -10.68 -1.10
CA VAL A 184 -8.61 -12.09 -0.73
C VAL A 184 -8.46 -12.28 0.77
N ILE A 185 -8.30 -11.19 1.57
CA ILE A 185 -7.97 -11.26 3.00
C ILE A 185 -9.27 -11.37 3.84
N TRP A 186 -9.97 -12.48 3.70
CA TRP A 186 -11.20 -12.75 4.45
C TRP A 186 -11.03 -13.76 5.60
N ASP A 187 -9.82 -14.30 5.80
CA ASP A 187 -9.54 -15.33 6.80
C ASP A 187 -9.71 -14.82 8.26
N PHE A 188 -9.73 -13.51 8.45
CA PHE A 188 -9.96 -12.87 9.74
C PHE A 188 -11.42 -12.43 9.95
N ALA A 189 -12.32 -12.68 9.00
CA ALA A 189 -13.73 -12.25 9.06
C ALA A 189 -14.39 -12.63 10.38
N GLY A 190 -15.11 -11.67 10.99
CA GLY A 190 -15.81 -11.83 12.28
C GLY A 190 -14.89 -11.83 13.51
N GLN A 191 -13.59 -11.81 13.37
CA GLN A 191 -12.66 -11.67 14.50
C GLN A 191 -12.66 -10.22 15.02
N THR A 192 -12.36 -10.05 16.29
CA THR A 192 -12.20 -8.72 16.90
C THR A 192 -10.93 -8.06 16.37
N ILE A 193 -11.04 -6.78 16.02
CA ILE A 193 -9.90 -5.95 15.62
C ILE A 193 -9.20 -5.45 16.89
N ALA A 194 -7.88 -5.61 16.97
CA ALA A 194 -7.08 -5.14 18.09
C ALA A 194 -7.04 -3.61 18.15
N ASP A 195 -6.97 -3.06 19.37
CA ASP A 195 -6.88 -1.61 19.60
C ASP A 195 -5.69 -0.96 18.89
N SER A 196 -4.59 -1.68 18.72
CA SER A 196 -3.41 -1.22 17.99
C SER A 196 -3.70 -0.85 16.53
N PHE A 197 -4.73 -1.45 15.91
CA PHE A 197 -5.16 -1.11 14.55
C PHE A 197 -6.26 -0.04 14.53
N LEU A 198 -7.05 0.08 15.59
CA LEU A 198 -8.14 1.05 15.68
C LEU A 198 -7.67 2.43 16.15
N SER A 199 -6.70 2.50 17.04
CA SER A 199 -6.22 3.77 17.60
C SER A 199 -5.70 4.76 16.52
N PRO A 200 -4.96 4.35 15.48
CA PRO A 200 -4.61 5.27 14.38
C PRO A 200 -5.84 5.78 13.60
N LEU A 201 -6.92 4.98 13.51
CA LEU A 201 -8.15 5.36 12.84
C LEU A 201 -8.90 6.46 13.59
N GLU A 202 -8.83 6.50 14.92
CA GLU A 202 -9.38 7.60 15.73
C GLU A 202 -8.71 8.94 15.38
N SER A 203 -7.39 8.92 15.12
CA SER A 203 -6.65 10.11 14.67
C SER A 203 -7.05 10.52 13.25
N LEU A 204 -7.27 9.57 12.35
CA LEU A 204 -7.73 9.82 10.98
C LEU A 204 -9.11 10.50 10.97
N MET A 205 -10.04 10.09 11.87
CA MET A 205 -11.35 10.71 12.03
C MET A 205 -11.26 12.17 12.49
N GLN A 206 -10.24 12.52 13.27
CA GLN A 206 -10.03 13.90 13.72
C GLN A 206 -9.43 14.79 12.63
N SER A 207 -8.55 14.24 11.79
CA SER A 207 -7.87 15.00 10.75
C SER A 207 -7.32 14.08 9.66
N VAL A 208 -7.86 14.19 8.45
CA VAL A 208 -7.29 13.55 7.27
C VAL A 208 -6.00 14.29 6.88
N PRO A 209 -4.88 13.59 6.63
CA PRO A 209 -3.65 14.23 6.19
C PRO A 209 -3.87 15.06 4.92
N VAL A 210 -3.43 16.32 4.93
CA VAL A 210 -3.58 17.23 3.78
C VAL A 210 -2.97 16.65 2.51
N SER A 211 -1.88 15.91 2.64
CA SER A 211 -1.21 15.23 1.52
C SER A 211 -2.07 14.13 0.88
N VAL A 212 -2.90 13.42 1.65
CA VAL A 212 -3.86 12.44 1.15
C VAL A 212 -5.04 13.17 0.50
N ALA A 213 -5.61 14.17 1.20
CA ALA A 213 -6.74 14.96 0.72
C ALA A 213 -6.47 15.69 -0.61
N ALA A 214 -5.23 16.03 -0.92
CA ALA A 214 -4.85 16.64 -2.18
C ALA A 214 -4.89 15.67 -3.39
N LEU A 215 -5.04 14.37 -3.17
CA LEU A 215 -4.92 13.33 -4.20
C LEU A 215 -6.25 12.63 -4.54
N VAL A 216 -7.24 12.75 -3.67
CA VAL A 216 -8.57 12.15 -3.80
C VAL A 216 -9.64 13.25 -3.65
N SER A 217 -10.86 13.00 -4.11
CA SER A 217 -11.96 13.98 -4.02
C SER A 217 -12.57 14.04 -2.63
N ASP A 218 -13.31 15.13 -2.35
CA ASP A 218 -14.02 15.30 -1.08
C ASP A 218 -15.02 14.17 -0.81
N ASN A 219 -15.73 13.68 -1.83
CA ASN A 219 -16.66 12.55 -1.69
C ASN A 219 -15.92 11.25 -1.32
N GLU A 220 -14.74 11.01 -1.91
CA GLU A 220 -13.91 9.84 -1.60
C GLU A 220 -13.35 9.91 -0.16
N ILE A 221 -13.04 11.11 0.33
CA ILE A 221 -12.64 11.34 1.73
C ILE A 221 -13.81 11.06 2.66
N GLU A 222 -14.99 11.61 2.38
CA GLU A 222 -16.19 11.39 3.20
C GLU A 222 -16.51 9.90 3.31
N ALA A 223 -16.56 9.20 2.19
CA ALA A 223 -16.79 7.75 2.16
C ALA A 223 -15.66 6.94 2.87
N MET A 224 -14.41 7.39 2.82
CA MET A 224 -13.31 6.79 3.59
C MET A 224 -13.54 6.96 5.10
N LEU A 225 -13.98 8.13 5.55
CA LEU A 225 -14.29 8.39 6.95
C LEU A 225 -15.49 7.57 7.43
N GLU A 226 -16.55 7.41 6.63
CA GLU A 226 -17.69 6.53 6.95
C GLU A 226 -17.25 5.07 7.17
N ARG A 227 -16.38 4.54 6.32
CA ARG A 227 -15.82 3.18 6.50
C ARG A 227 -14.94 3.08 7.74
N THR A 228 -14.20 4.13 8.04
CA THR A 228 -13.36 4.22 9.23
C THR A 228 -14.23 4.24 10.49
N GLU A 229 -15.29 5.04 10.51
CA GLU A 229 -16.27 5.09 11.60
C GLU A 229 -16.92 3.72 11.84
N TRP A 230 -17.33 3.04 10.76
CA TRP A 230 -17.89 1.68 10.85
C TRP A 230 -16.93 0.70 11.53
N LEU A 231 -15.62 0.74 11.20
CA LEU A 231 -14.61 -0.11 11.85
C LEU A 231 -14.45 0.23 13.34
N LEU A 232 -14.47 1.51 13.71
CA LEU A 232 -14.37 1.96 15.10
C LEU A 232 -15.58 1.58 15.94
N GLU A 233 -16.79 1.62 15.37
CA GLU A 233 -18.02 1.26 16.05
C GLU A 233 -18.17 -0.26 16.22
N ASN A 234 -17.91 -1.02 15.16
CA ASN A 234 -18.15 -2.47 15.16
C ASN A 234 -16.99 -3.28 15.73
N ARG A 235 -15.75 -2.81 15.59
CA ARG A 235 -14.52 -3.40 16.13
C ARG A 235 -14.31 -4.88 15.72
N VAL A 236 -14.82 -5.25 14.55
CA VAL A 236 -14.71 -6.59 13.97
C VAL A 236 -14.32 -6.49 12.50
N PHE A 237 -13.56 -7.48 12.03
CA PHE A 237 -13.31 -7.60 10.60
C PHE A 237 -14.62 -7.91 9.87
N PRO A 238 -14.96 -7.19 8.78
CA PRO A 238 -16.18 -7.45 8.03
C PRO A 238 -16.19 -8.87 7.45
N THR A 239 -17.39 -9.39 7.24
CA THR A 239 -17.62 -10.70 6.63
C THR A 239 -18.10 -10.51 5.20
N PRO A 240 -17.57 -11.26 4.20
CA PRO A 240 -18.03 -11.13 2.84
C PRO A 240 -19.50 -11.57 2.71
N GLU A 241 -20.33 -10.73 2.10
CA GLU A 241 -21.75 -11.01 1.88
C GLU A 241 -21.99 -11.77 0.57
N SER A 242 -21.04 -11.72 -0.34
CA SER A 242 -21.15 -12.35 -1.66
C SER A 242 -19.77 -12.67 -2.27
N ARG A 243 -19.80 -13.56 -3.28
CA ARG A 243 -18.62 -13.86 -4.09
C ARG A 243 -18.07 -12.67 -4.88
N TYR A 244 -18.84 -11.61 -5.05
CA TYR A 244 -18.42 -10.40 -5.76
C TYR A 244 -17.46 -9.53 -4.94
N GLN A 245 -17.26 -9.84 -3.65
CA GLN A 245 -16.27 -9.20 -2.79
C GLN A 245 -14.89 -9.88 -2.85
N TYR A 246 -14.71 -10.82 -3.78
CA TYR A 246 -13.40 -11.37 -4.13
C TYR A 246 -12.94 -10.79 -5.47
N PRO A 247 -11.65 -10.44 -5.61
CA PRO A 247 -11.10 -10.05 -6.91
C PRO A 247 -11.06 -11.25 -7.86
N TRP A 248 -11.06 -11.01 -9.16
CA TRP A 248 -10.88 -12.07 -10.16
C TRP A 248 -9.88 -11.65 -11.23
N PRO A 249 -8.83 -12.45 -11.50
CA PRO A 249 -8.44 -13.69 -10.78
C PRO A 249 -8.00 -13.42 -9.35
N LEU A 250 -7.86 -14.46 -8.51
CA LEU A 250 -7.45 -14.35 -7.12
C LEU A 250 -5.94 -14.06 -6.95
N LEU A 251 -5.14 -14.39 -7.99
CA LEU A 251 -3.69 -14.16 -8.09
C LEU A 251 -3.38 -13.22 -9.24
#